data_27c97bd61d5328e0098e20f1d557c1c1
#
_entry.id   27c97bd61d5328e0098e20f1d557c1c1
#
_cell.length_a   1.000
_cell.length_b   1.000
_cell.length_c   1.000
_cell.angle_alpha   90.00
_cell.angle_beta   90.00
_cell.angle_gamma   90.00
#
_symmetry.space_group_name_H-M   'P 1'
#
loop_
_entity.id
_entity.type
_entity.pdbx_description
1 polymer ?
#
loop_
_entity_poly.entity_id
_entity_poly.type
_entity_poly.pdbx_seq_one_letter_code
_entity_poly.pdbx_strand_id
1 'polypeptide(L)'
;MTDSTPLYFAVFDCDGTLVDSAHSIIEAMSMAWAAEGLGAPPSSHDVRSIVGLQLVEAIGRLHPEGDTPDHERLAGHYKDAFLKIRNRPDHDEPLYEGTREVIELLDSAGILLGVATGKSRRGLEATLERHGLIDRFVSLKTSDDGPGKPDPTILLDAMRELGVEPENTVMIGDTVFDISMAANAKVTAIGVDWGYHEVSELKSAGAETILQSFHQLEGSLRTIWGKL
;
A
#
# COMPACT_ATOMS: atom_id res chain seq x y z
N MET A 1 17.54 -35.17 -1.44
CA MET A 1 16.97 -33.90 -0.97
C MET A 1 17.38 -32.86 -2.00
N THR A 2 16.46 -32.40 -2.81
CA THR A 2 16.72 -31.31 -3.77
C THR A 2 16.91 -30.03 -2.97
N ASP A 3 18.13 -29.54 -2.97
CA ASP A 3 18.51 -28.26 -2.37
C ASP A 3 17.88 -27.14 -3.26
N SER A 4 16.55 -26.94 -3.10
CA SER A 4 15.87 -25.87 -3.80
C SER A 4 16.23 -24.56 -3.09
N THR A 5 16.92 -23.67 -3.80
CA THR A 5 17.16 -22.31 -3.30
C THR A 5 15.80 -21.71 -2.89
N PRO A 6 15.68 -21.16 -1.66
CA PRO A 6 14.42 -20.57 -1.23
C PRO A 6 14.03 -19.41 -2.13
N LEU A 7 12.74 -19.31 -2.43
CA LEU A 7 12.18 -18.15 -3.10
C LEU A 7 12.03 -17.01 -2.09
N TYR A 8 12.40 -15.79 -2.47
CA TYR A 8 12.23 -14.57 -1.69
C TYR A 8 11.13 -13.72 -2.28
N PHE A 9 10.33 -13.08 -1.43
CA PHE A 9 9.17 -12.29 -1.83
C PHE A 9 9.15 -10.93 -1.14
N ALA A 10 9.24 -9.85 -1.92
CA ALA A 10 9.11 -8.48 -1.45
C ALA A 10 7.72 -7.95 -1.83
N VAL A 11 6.92 -7.62 -0.83
CA VAL A 11 5.56 -7.09 -0.97
C VAL A 11 5.56 -5.63 -0.62
N PHE A 12 4.98 -4.79 -1.47
CA PHE A 12 4.91 -3.35 -1.30
C PHE A 12 3.46 -2.89 -1.09
N ASP A 13 3.26 -1.87 -0.28
CA ASP A 13 2.07 -1.04 -0.45
C ASP A 13 2.24 -0.14 -1.69
N CYS A 14 1.16 0.51 -2.12
CA CYS A 14 1.14 1.38 -3.29
C CYS A 14 1.15 2.85 -2.90
N ASP A 15 0.05 3.34 -2.30
CA ASP A 15 -0.18 4.76 -1.98
C ASP A 15 0.64 5.18 -0.76
N GLY A 16 1.57 6.12 -0.90
CA GLY A 16 2.48 6.54 0.16
C GLY A 16 3.78 5.74 0.21
N THR A 17 3.86 4.60 -0.48
CA THR A 17 5.06 3.76 -0.54
C THR A 17 5.71 3.81 -1.92
N LEU A 18 5.02 3.36 -2.98
CA LEU A 18 5.52 3.38 -4.36
C LEU A 18 5.23 4.69 -5.07
N VAL A 19 4.04 5.27 -4.83
CA VAL A 19 3.55 6.49 -5.51
C VAL A 19 3.08 7.55 -4.50
N ASP A 20 3.33 8.82 -4.82
CA ASP A 20 2.75 9.97 -4.11
C ASP A 20 1.38 10.29 -4.69
N SER A 21 0.35 9.73 -4.07
CA SER A 21 -1.06 9.92 -4.44
C SER A 21 -1.82 10.83 -3.45
N ALA A 22 -1.14 11.40 -2.44
CA ALA A 22 -1.77 12.16 -1.35
C ALA A 22 -2.70 13.25 -1.85
N HIS A 23 -2.27 14.02 -2.85
CA HIS A 23 -3.06 15.13 -3.41
C HIS A 23 -4.38 14.63 -3.99
N SER A 24 -4.34 13.59 -4.82
CA SER A 24 -5.52 13.00 -5.47
C SER A 24 -6.49 12.40 -4.45
N ILE A 25 -5.98 11.73 -3.42
CA ILE A 25 -6.79 11.15 -2.34
C ILE A 25 -7.52 12.23 -1.55
N ILE A 26 -6.80 13.29 -1.14
CA ILE A 26 -7.36 14.41 -0.37
C ILE A 26 -8.42 15.16 -1.20
N GLU A 27 -8.14 15.43 -2.46
CA GLU A 27 -9.09 16.09 -3.36
C GLU A 27 -10.34 15.24 -3.58
N ALA A 28 -10.19 13.92 -3.84
CA ALA A 28 -11.32 13.02 -4.02
C ALA A 28 -12.21 12.94 -2.76
N MET A 29 -11.59 12.92 -1.57
CA MET A 29 -12.31 12.90 -0.30
C MET A 29 -13.09 14.21 -0.10
N SER A 30 -12.48 15.35 -0.38
CA SER A 30 -13.16 16.65 -0.33
C SER A 30 -14.36 16.75 -1.29
N MET A 31 -14.19 16.22 -2.51
CA MET A 31 -15.28 16.16 -3.49
C MET A 31 -16.41 15.23 -3.05
N ALA A 32 -16.10 14.11 -2.39
CA ALA A 32 -17.09 13.17 -1.87
C ALA A 32 -17.93 13.82 -0.76
N TRP A 33 -17.29 14.53 0.18
CA TRP A 33 -17.97 15.30 1.23
C TRP A 33 -18.92 16.34 0.67
N ALA A 34 -18.46 17.10 -0.33
CA ALA A 34 -19.28 18.11 -0.99
C ALA A 34 -20.47 17.49 -1.74
N ALA A 35 -20.29 16.33 -2.37
CA ALA A 35 -21.35 15.63 -3.11
C ALA A 35 -22.45 15.09 -2.18
N GLU A 36 -22.09 14.65 -0.96
CA GLU A 36 -23.05 14.20 0.07
C GLU A 36 -23.70 15.39 0.82
N GLY A 37 -23.23 16.61 0.60
CA GLY A 37 -23.77 17.81 1.27
C GLY A 37 -23.33 17.92 2.74
N LEU A 38 -22.29 17.25 3.14
CA LEU A 38 -21.68 17.36 4.46
C LEU A 38 -20.95 18.69 4.60
N GLY A 39 -20.73 19.12 5.86
CA GLY A 39 -20.06 20.38 6.17
C GLY A 39 -18.61 20.46 5.66
N ALA A 40 -17.70 20.99 6.47
CA ALA A 40 -16.29 21.06 6.10
C ALA A 40 -15.70 19.63 5.86
N PRO A 41 -14.93 19.42 4.79
CA PRO A 41 -14.29 18.13 4.55
C PRO A 41 -13.23 17.84 5.64
N PRO A 42 -12.86 16.55 5.84
CA PRO A 42 -11.78 16.18 6.74
C PRO A 42 -10.48 16.91 6.39
N SER A 43 -9.64 17.17 7.39
CA SER A 43 -8.34 17.80 7.16
C SER A 43 -7.42 16.87 6.34
N SER A 44 -6.42 17.45 5.67
CA SER A 44 -5.43 16.65 4.94
C SER A 44 -4.67 15.66 5.85
N HIS A 45 -4.49 16.02 7.13
CA HIS A 45 -3.89 15.14 8.11
C HIS A 45 -4.80 13.95 8.42
N ASP A 46 -6.09 14.19 8.70
CA ASP A 46 -7.04 13.11 8.99
C ASP A 46 -7.19 12.15 7.80
N VAL A 47 -7.24 12.70 6.58
CA VAL A 47 -7.29 11.86 5.36
C VAL A 47 -6.05 10.98 5.24
N ARG A 48 -4.84 11.53 5.45
CA ARG A 48 -3.60 10.74 5.38
C ARG A 48 -3.56 9.65 6.44
N SER A 49 -4.06 9.91 7.65
CA SER A 49 -4.01 8.95 8.76
C SER A 49 -4.84 7.67 8.54
N ILE A 50 -5.73 7.66 7.53
CA ILE A 50 -6.58 6.50 7.22
C ILE A 50 -6.23 5.81 5.90
N VAL A 51 -5.26 6.35 5.14
CA VAL A 51 -4.81 5.70 3.90
C VAL A 51 -4.20 4.34 4.22
N GLY A 52 -4.47 3.37 3.35
CA GLY A 52 -4.08 1.97 3.57
C GLY A 52 -5.23 1.09 4.06
N LEU A 53 -6.25 1.67 4.69
CA LEU A 53 -7.49 0.95 5.05
C LEU A 53 -8.40 0.72 3.84
N GLN A 54 -9.35 -0.20 3.98
CA GLN A 54 -10.48 -0.29 3.04
C GLN A 54 -11.31 0.99 3.08
N LEU A 55 -11.76 1.45 1.91
CA LEU A 55 -12.37 2.77 1.75
C LEU A 55 -13.59 3.01 2.67
N VAL A 56 -14.48 2.04 2.82
CA VAL A 56 -15.67 2.19 3.68
C VAL A 56 -15.26 2.30 5.16
N GLU A 57 -14.28 1.52 5.60
CA GLU A 57 -13.73 1.61 6.96
C GLU A 57 -13.03 2.97 7.19
N ALA A 58 -12.20 3.38 6.22
CA ALA A 58 -11.52 4.68 6.24
C ALA A 58 -12.52 5.84 6.40
N ILE A 59 -13.58 5.82 5.60
CA ILE A 59 -14.67 6.81 5.67
C ILE A 59 -15.38 6.75 7.02
N GLY A 60 -15.64 5.56 7.56
CA GLY A 60 -16.26 5.42 8.88
C GLY A 60 -15.44 6.07 10.01
N ARG A 61 -14.11 6.06 9.90
CA ARG A 61 -13.24 6.77 10.86
C ARG A 61 -13.28 8.29 10.69
N LEU A 62 -13.47 8.77 9.46
CA LEU A 62 -13.60 10.21 9.15
C LEU A 62 -15.00 10.76 9.43
N HIS A 63 -16.02 9.93 9.40
CA HIS A 63 -17.43 10.28 9.60
C HIS A 63 -18.10 9.35 10.62
N PRO A 64 -17.68 9.39 11.89
CA PRO A 64 -18.16 8.46 12.93
C PRO A 64 -19.64 8.63 13.30
N GLU A 65 -20.27 9.76 12.90
CA GLU A 65 -21.70 10.02 13.12
C GLU A 65 -22.60 9.35 12.06
N GLY A 66 -22.03 8.95 10.91
CA GLY A 66 -22.73 8.24 9.83
C GLY A 66 -22.90 6.75 10.13
N ASP A 67 -23.87 6.14 9.48
CA ASP A 67 -24.04 4.68 9.49
C ASP A 67 -23.36 4.01 8.27
N THR A 68 -23.41 2.67 8.20
CA THR A 68 -22.80 1.93 7.11
C THR A 68 -23.32 2.32 5.73
N PRO A 69 -24.64 2.49 5.49
CA PRO A 69 -25.16 3.02 4.24
C PRO A 69 -24.61 4.41 3.86
N ASP A 70 -24.42 5.31 4.84
CA ASP A 70 -23.82 6.63 4.61
C ASP A 70 -22.36 6.50 4.14
N HIS A 71 -21.58 5.64 4.80
CA HIS A 71 -20.19 5.38 4.44
C HIS A 71 -20.07 4.75 3.04
N GLU A 72 -20.96 3.85 2.67
CA GLU A 72 -21.00 3.24 1.34
C GLU A 72 -21.34 4.28 0.24
N ARG A 73 -22.28 5.21 0.51
CA ARG A 73 -22.57 6.30 -0.43
C ARG A 73 -21.38 7.24 -0.61
N LEU A 74 -20.76 7.65 0.49
CA LEU A 74 -19.53 8.45 0.46
C LEU A 74 -18.41 7.73 -0.30
N ALA A 75 -18.25 6.42 -0.11
CA ALA A 75 -17.29 5.63 -0.86
C ALA A 75 -17.62 5.62 -2.37
N GLY A 76 -18.88 5.60 -2.74
CA GLY A 76 -19.33 5.78 -4.13
C GLY A 76 -18.91 7.13 -4.69
N HIS A 77 -19.22 8.21 -3.98
CA HIS A 77 -18.81 9.57 -4.37
C HIS A 77 -17.29 9.73 -4.48
N TYR A 78 -16.54 9.15 -3.56
CA TYR A 78 -15.07 9.13 -3.61
C TYR A 78 -14.55 8.43 -4.87
N LYS A 79 -15.05 7.23 -5.19
CA LYS A 79 -14.65 6.48 -6.39
C LYS A 79 -14.93 7.28 -7.66
N ASP A 80 -16.09 7.92 -7.76
CA ASP A 80 -16.46 8.76 -8.89
C ASP A 80 -15.57 10.01 -9.00
N ALA A 81 -15.28 10.66 -7.87
CA ALA A 81 -14.39 11.81 -7.81
C ALA A 81 -12.96 11.43 -8.22
N PHE A 82 -12.42 10.34 -7.67
CA PHE A 82 -11.08 9.83 -7.99
C PHE A 82 -10.95 9.48 -9.47
N LEU A 83 -11.98 8.86 -10.07
CA LEU A 83 -12.01 8.57 -11.51
C LEU A 83 -11.98 9.85 -12.35
N LYS A 84 -12.71 10.90 -11.94
CA LYS A 84 -12.69 12.21 -12.61
C LYS A 84 -11.31 12.86 -12.53
N ILE A 85 -10.66 12.82 -11.35
CA ILE A 85 -9.32 13.34 -11.13
C ILE A 85 -8.32 12.61 -12.02
N ARG A 86 -8.33 11.27 -12.03
CA ARG A 86 -7.43 10.44 -12.82
C ARG A 86 -7.53 10.71 -14.32
N ASN A 87 -8.71 11.06 -14.82
CA ASN A 87 -8.94 11.32 -16.24
C ASN A 87 -8.57 12.77 -16.66
N ARG A 88 -8.09 13.61 -15.76
CA ARG A 88 -7.61 14.95 -16.11
C ARG A 88 -6.28 14.87 -16.87
N PRO A 89 -6.05 15.74 -17.85
CA PRO A 89 -4.78 15.77 -18.60
C PRO A 89 -3.55 16.07 -17.73
N ASP A 90 -3.74 16.80 -16.64
CA ASP A 90 -2.74 17.24 -15.68
C ASP A 90 -2.64 16.35 -14.44
N HIS A 91 -3.36 15.22 -14.43
CA HIS A 91 -3.29 14.29 -13.31
C HIS A 91 -1.90 13.67 -13.19
N ASP A 92 -1.31 13.79 -12.02
CA ASP A 92 -0.02 13.23 -11.68
C ASP A 92 -0.09 12.43 -10.37
N GLU A 93 0.50 11.25 -10.38
CA GLU A 93 0.79 10.39 -9.23
C GLU A 93 2.24 9.91 -9.41
N PRO A 94 3.24 10.75 -9.09
CA PRO A 94 4.64 10.41 -9.35
C PRO A 94 5.09 9.23 -8.50
N LEU A 95 6.04 8.45 -9.03
CA LEU A 95 6.77 7.49 -8.22
C LEU A 95 7.63 8.24 -7.20
N TYR A 96 7.75 7.68 -5.99
CA TYR A 96 8.79 8.13 -5.08
C TYR A 96 10.18 7.85 -5.65
N GLU A 97 11.16 8.65 -5.26
CA GLU A 97 12.54 8.53 -5.73
C GLU A 97 13.11 7.13 -5.46
N GLY A 98 13.72 6.52 -6.48
CA GLY A 98 14.32 5.19 -6.40
C GLY A 98 13.34 4.02 -6.55
N THR A 99 12.03 4.28 -6.69
CA THR A 99 11.02 3.19 -6.84
C THR A 99 11.32 2.32 -8.06
N ARG A 100 11.52 2.93 -9.23
CA ARG A 100 11.77 2.17 -10.47
C ARG A 100 13.05 1.35 -10.36
N GLU A 101 14.09 1.99 -9.90
CA GLU A 101 15.43 1.42 -9.79
C GLU A 101 15.42 0.21 -8.84
N VAL A 102 14.75 0.31 -7.70
CA VAL A 102 14.69 -0.80 -6.72
C VAL A 102 13.85 -1.95 -7.24
N ILE A 103 12.71 -1.70 -7.89
CA ILE A 103 11.87 -2.74 -8.49
C ILE A 103 12.67 -3.50 -9.58
N GLU A 104 13.37 -2.80 -10.48
CA GLU A 104 14.20 -3.41 -11.52
C GLU A 104 15.38 -4.20 -10.93
N LEU A 105 15.99 -3.69 -9.87
CA LEU A 105 17.09 -4.36 -9.17
C LEU A 105 16.63 -5.68 -8.54
N LEU A 106 15.52 -5.67 -7.78
CA LEU A 106 15.00 -6.84 -7.10
C LEU A 106 14.50 -7.91 -8.10
N ASP A 107 13.80 -7.49 -9.15
CA ASP A 107 13.35 -8.37 -10.24
C ASP A 107 14.56 -9.05 -10.91
N SER A 108 15.62 -8.27 -11.24
CA SER A 108 16.85 -8.79 -11.82
C SER A 108 17.62 -9.74 -10.90
N ALA A 109 17.47 -9.59 -9.58
CA ALA A 109 18.02 -10.50 -8.57
C ALA A 109 17.18 -11.77 -8.39
N GLY A 110 16.06 -11.92 -9.08
CA GLY A 110 15.17 -13.08 -9.01
C GLY A 110 14.28 -13.09 -7.75
N ILE A 111 14.08 -11.94 -7.13
CA ILE A 111 13.16 -11.77 -6.01
C ILE A 111 11.76 -11.60 -6.59
N LEU A 112 10.80 -12.37 -6.09
CA LEU A 112 9.40 -12.22 -6.44
C LEU A 112 8.87 -10.88 -5.88
N LEU A 113 8.12 -10.15 -6.69
CA LEU A 113 7.55 -8.87 -6.29
C LEU A 113 6.04 -8.95 -6.22
N GLY A 114 5.46 -8.36 -5.17
CA GLY A 114 4.02 -8.26 -5.01
C GLY A 114 3.59 -6.90 -4.50
N VAL A 115 2.30 -6.63 -4.65
CA VAL A 115 1.62 -5.47 -4.04
C VAL A 115 0.52 -5.97 -3.13
N ALA A 116 0.41 -5.39 -1.92
CA ALA A 116 -0.72 -5.56 -1.01
C ALA A 116 -1.21 -4.19 -0.56
N THR A 117 -2.40 -3.76 -1.02
CA THR A 117 -2.86 -2.38 -0.89
C THR A 117 -4.34 -2.25 -0.58
N GLY A 118 -4.73 -1.15 0.09
CA GLY A 118 -6.13 -0.73 0.23
C GLY A 118 -6.77 -0.19 -1.04
N LYS A 119 -5.99 0.05 -2.10
CA LYS A 119 -6.46 0.49 -3.42
C LYS A 119 -7.30 -0.61 -4.10
N SER A 120 -8.28 -0.25 -4.91
CA SER A 120 -9.03 -1.21 -5.73
C SER A 120 -8.15 -1.81 -6.84
N ARG A 121 -8.49 -3.01 -7.33
CA ARG A 121 -7.80 -3.68 -8.44
C ARG A 121 -7.62 -2.75 -9.64
N ARG A 122 -8.72 -2.17 -10.12
CA ARG A 122 -8.70 -1.21 -11.23
C ARG A 122 -7.79 0.00 -10.97
N GLY A 123 -7.77 0.45 -9.70
CA GLY A 123 -6.93 1.58 -9.28
C GLY A 123 -5.46 1.24 -9.36
N LEU A 124 -5.08 0.10 -8.80
CA LEU A 124 -3.70 -0.38 -8.78
C LEU A 124 -3.17 -0.65 -10.19
N GLU A 125 -3.92 -1.40 -11.00
CA GLU A 125 -3.52 -1.71 -12.38
C GLU A 125 -3.27 -0.45 -13.19
N ALA A 126 -4.20 0.52 -13.15
CA ALA A 126 -4.03 1.79 -13.87
C ALA A 126 -2.80 2.60 -13.40
N THR A 127 -2.46 2.55 -12.11
CA THR A 127 -1.25 3.20 -11.57
C THR A 127 0.00 2.48 -12.07
N LEU A 128 0.08 1.15 -11.95
CA LEU A 128 1.24 0.37 -12.38
C LEU A 128 1.45 0.41 -13.90
N GLU A 129 0.37 0.35 -14.70
CA GLU A 129 0.43 0.51 -16.16
C GLU A 129 0.96 1.87 -16.58
N ARG A 130 0.47 2.95 -15.96
CA ARG A 130 0.96 4.32 -16.22
C ARG A 130 2.47 4.42 -16.06
N HIS A 131 3.03 3.75 -15.06
CA HIS A 131 4.46 3.75 -14.78
C HIS A 131 5.23 2.63 -15.50
N GLY A 132 4.56 1.74 -16.25
CA GLY A 132 5.19 0.61 -16.93
C GLY A 132 5.81 -0.40 -15.97
N LEU A 133 5.20 -0.58 -14.80
CA LEU A 133 5.68 -1.48 -13.75
C LEU A 133 4.81 -2.73 -13.56
N ILE A 134 3.63 -2.81 -14.20
CA ILE A 134 2.67 -3.87 -13.94
C ILE A 134 3.25 -5.28 -14.15
N ASP A 135 4.05 -5.48 -15.18
CA ASP A 135 4.65 -6.77 -15.55
C ASP A 135 5.78 -7.21 -14.59
N ARG A 136 6.20 -6.34 -13.66
CA ARG A 136 7.22 -6.66 -12.65
C ARG A 136 6.65 -7.37 -11.44
N PHE A 137 5.34 -7.26 -11.21
CA PHE A 137 4.70 -7.82 -10.03
C PHE A 137 3.98 -9.13 -10.38
N VAL A 138 4.37 -10.21 -9.71
CA VAL A 138 3.78 -11.54 -9.87
C VAL A 138 2.52 -11.76 -9.03
N SER A 139 2.29 -10.91 -8.04
CA SER A 139 1.10 -10.93 -7.19
C SER A 139 0.61 -9.51 -6.92
N LEU A 140 -0.67 -9.27 -7.21
CA LEU A 140 -1.35 -8.03 -6.91
C LEU A 140 -2.52 -8.34 -5.97
N LYS A 141 -2.47 -7.87 -4.73
CA LYS A 141 -3.54 -8.01 -3.74
C LYS A 141 -4.08 -6.62 -3.37
N THR A 142 -5.39 -6.51 -3.41
CA THR A 142 -6.11 -5.24 -3.34
C THR A 142 -7.27 -5.33 -2.36
N SER A 143 -7.96 -4.22 -2.12
CA SER A 143 -9.20 -4.21 -1.33
C SER A 143 -10.33 -5.08 -1.91
N ASP A 144 -10.20 -5.53 -3.15
CA ASP A 144 -11.20 -6.38 -3.80
C ASP A 144 -10.95 -7.89 -3.53
N ASP A 145 -9.78 -8.24 -2.96
CA ASP A 145 -9.34 -9.63 -2.78
C ASP A 145 -9.61 -10.19 -1.38
N GLY A 146 -9.97 -9.36 -0.40
CA GLY A 146 -10.23 -9.82 0.96
C GLY A 146 -10.38 -8.70 1.97
N PRO A 147 -10.35 -9.02 3.27
CA PRO A 147 -10.35 -8.02 4.34
C PRO A 147 -9.17 -7.05 4.19
N GLY A 148 -9.41 -5.78 4.55
CA GLY A 148 -8.37 -4.74 4.49
C GLY A 148 -7.33 -4.88 5.60
N LYS A 149 -6.18 -4.24 5.39
CA LYS A 149 -5.16 -4.06 6.42
C LYS A 149 -5.81 -3.51 7.71
N PRO A 150 -5.45 -3.98 8.88
CA PRO A 150 -4.32 -4.85 9.24
C PRO A 150 -4.61 -6.37 9.21
N ASP A 151 -5.73 -6.82 8.62
CA ASP A 151 -6.00 -8.23 8.45
C ASP A 151 -4.93 -8.87 7.54
N PRO A 152 -4.32 -10.02 7.91
CA PRO A 152 -3.21 -10.61 7.16
C PRO A 152 -3.65 -11.38 5.92
N THR A 153 -4.94 -11.58 5.69
CA THR A 153 -5.47 -12.51 4.67
C THR A 153 -4.87 -12.28 3.29
N ILE A 154 -4.86 -11.03 2.79
CA ILE A 154 -4.36 -10.75 1.45
C ILE A 154 -2.84 -11.03 1.32
N LEU A 155 -2.06 -10.83 2.36
CA LEU A 155 -0.63 -11.14 2.39
C LEU A 155 -0.38 -12.64 2.47
N LEU A 156 -1.13 -13.36 3.32
CA LEU A 156 -1.08 -14.81 3.45
C LEU A 156 -1.48 -15.51 2.14
N ASP A 157 -2.50 -14.98 1.44
CA ASP A 157 -2.95 -15.51 0.15
C ASP A 157 -1.88 -15.31 -0.92
N ALA A 158 -1.22 -14.15 -0.98
CA ALA A 158 -0.11 -13.91 -1.89
C ALA A 158 1.04 -14.90 -1.68
N MET A 159 1.45 -15.11 -0.42
CA MET A 159 2.50 -16.08 -0.08
C MET A 159 2.11 -17.51 -0.46
N ARG A 160 0.87 -17.91 -0.16
CA ARG A 160 0.37 -19.27 -0.46
C ARG A 160 0.34 -19.54 -1.96
N GLU A 161 -0.09 -18.57 -2.78
CA GLU A 161 -0.14 -18.70 -4.24
C GLU A 161 1.23 -18.89 -4.86
N LEU A 162 2.26 -18.29 -4.26
CA LEU A 162 3.66 -18.36 -4.73
C LEU A 162 4.47 -19.46 -4.05
N GLY A 163 3.94 -20.10 -3.01
CA GLY A 163 4.65 -21.11 -2.23
C GLY A 163 5.84 -20.53 -1.46
N VAL A 164 5.74 -19.30 -0.95
CA VAL A 164 6.78 -18.62 -0.19
C VAL A 164 6.41 -18.58 1.29
N GLU A 165 7.38 -18.87 2.15
CA GLU A 165 7.21 -18.90 3.60
C GLU A 165 7.37 -17.48 4.20
N PRO A 166 6.78 -17.21 5.39
CA PRO A 166 6.87 -15.90 6.05
C PRO A 166 8.30 -15.39 6.28
N GLU A 167 9.23 -16.28 6.64
CA GLU A 167 10.63 -15.93 6.87
C GLU A 167 11.38 -15.49 5.60
N ASN A 168 10.85 -15.83 4.44
CA ASN A 168 11.37 -15.44 3.12
C ASN A 168 10.56 -14.30 2.49
N THR A 169 9.64 -13.71 3.24
CA THR A 169 8.78 -12.60 2.79
C THR A 169 9.07 -11.36 3.60
N VAL A 170 9.02 -10.20 2.96
CA VAL A 170 9.01 -8.89 3.64
C VAL A 170 7.84 -8.07 3.14
N MET A 171 7.24 -7.26 4.03
CA MET A 171 6.27 -6.23 3.69
C MET A 171 6.89 -4.86 3.83
N ILE A 172 6.81 -4.05 2.79
CA ILE A 172 7.31 -2.67 2.75
C ILE A 172 6.11 -1.73 2.67
N GLY A 173 5.99 -0.81 3.64
CA GLY A 173 4.87 0.11 3.71
C GLY A 173 5.14 1.33 4.57
N ASP A 174 4.27 2.33 4.44
CA ASP A 174 4.40 3.63 5.10
C ASP A 174 3.38 3.85 6.21
N THR A 175 2.49 2.88 6.46
CA THR A 175 1.46 3.01 7.49
C THR A 175 1.57 1.94 8.58
N VAL A 176 1.02 2.24 9.75
CA VAL A 176 0.89 1.25 10.84
C VAL A 176 0.03 0.05 10.42
N PHE A 177 -0.82 0.21 9.41
CA PHE A 177 -1.67 -0.87 8.90
C PHE A 177 -0.85 -1.92 8.14
N ASP A 178 0.17 -1.48 7.39
CA ASP A 178 1.13 -2.37 6.70
C ASP A 178 1.94 -3.17 7.70
N ILE A 179 2.50 -2.45 8.68
CA ILE A 179 3.34 -3.05 9.71
C ILE A 179 2.55 -4.06 10.53
N SER A 180 1.31 -3.70 10.92
CA SER A 180 0.44 -4.60 11.67
C SER A 180 -0.02 -5.81 10.84
N MET A 181 -0.31 -5.64 9.55
CA MET A 181 -0.63 -6.75 8.64
C MET A 181 0.54 -7.73 8.55
N ALA A 182 1.76 -7.23 8.37
CA ALA A 182 2.97 -8.05 8.34
C ALA A 182 3.17 -8.80 9.66
N ALA A 183 3.04 -8.13 10.81
CA ALA A 183 3.15 -8.76 12.12
C ALA A 183 2.10 -9.88 12.32
N ASN A 184 0.86 -9.64 11.91
CA ASN A 184 -0.23 -10.64 11.97
C ASN A 184 0.03 -11.83 11.04
N ALA A 185 0.72 -11.62 9.92
CA ALA A 185 1.16 -12.67 8.98
C ALA A 185 2.49 -13.33 9.40
N LYS A 186 3.16 -12.87 10.47
CA LYS A 186 4.51 -13.28 10.91
C LYS A 186 5.60 -12.98 9.85
N VAL A 187 5.41 -11.94 9.08
CA VAL A 187 6.31 -11.44 8.05
C VAL A 187 7.10 -10.27 8.61
N THR A 188 8.36 -10.14 8.23
CA THR A 188 9.18 -8.98 8.59
C THR A 188 8.66 -7.72 7.90
N ALA A 189 8.45 -6.66 8.68
CA ALA A 189 7.97 -5.37 8.19
C ALA A 189 9.10 -4.35 8.06
N ILE A 190 9.16 -3.68 6.93
CA ILE A 190 10.05 -2.55 6.66
C ILE A 190 9.17 -1.31 6.49
N GLY A 191 9.39 -0.31 7.33
CA GLY A 191 8.73 0.98 7.20
C GLY A 191 9.49 1.91 6.25
N VAL A 192 8.79 2.89 5.66
CA VAL A 192 9.39 3.97 4.89
C VAL A 192 9.03 5.32 5.53
N ASP A 193 9.93 6.30 5.54
CA ASP A 193 9.75 7.58 6.25
C ASP A 193 9.19 8.72 5.37
N TRP A 194 9.03 8.48 4.08
CA TRP A 194 8.50 9.47 3.12
C TRP A 194 6.98 9.43 2.93
N GLY A 195 6.28 8.48 3.59
CA GLY A 195 4.85 8.26 3.43
C GLY A 195 3.96 9.05 4.38
N TYR A 196 2.88 8.45 4.87
CA TYR A 196 1.80 9.15 5.56
C TYR A 196 1.88 9.09 7.08
N HIS A 197 2.43 8.01 7.67
CA HIS A 197 2.52 7.85 9.11
C HIS A 197 3.91 8.21 9.65
N GLU A 198 3.93 8.70 10.88
CA GLU A 198 5.17 9.10 11.54
C GLU A 198 6.08 7.89 11.83
N VAL A 199 7.40 8.08 11.71
CA VAL A 199 8.40 7.05 11.98
C VAL A 199 8.25 6.42 13.38
N SER A 200 7.87 7.23 14.37
CA SER A 200 7.63 6.76 15.74
C SER A 200 6.46 5.78 15.83
N GLU A 201 5.42 5.98 15.03
CA GLU A 201 4.25 5.10 14.97
C GLU A 201 4.60 3.78 14.28
N LEU A 202 5.33 3.84 13.15
CA LEU A 202 5.80 2.64 12.44
C LEU A 202 6.68 1.75 13.34
N LYS A 203 7.61 2.36 14.08
CA LYS A 203 8.45 1.65 15.05
C LYS A 203 7.62 1.04 16.18
N SER A 204 6.64 1.77 16.69
CA SER A 204 5.75 1.28 17.75
C SER A 204 4.86 0.13 17.29
N ALA A 205 4.49 0.11 16.00
CA ALA A 205 3.75 -0.97 15.36
C ALA A 205 4.60 -2.22 15.08
N GLY A 206 5.94 -2.13 15.18
CA GLY A 206 6.85 -3.26 15.04
C GLY A 206 7.65 -3.31 13.74
N ALA A 207 7.84 -2.18 13.05
CA ALA A 207 8.74 -2.13 11.90
C ALA A 207 10.18 -2.49 12.32
N GLU A 208 10.77 -3.51 11.67
CA GLU A 208 12.13 -3.98 11.91
C GLU A 208 13.18 -2.92 11.56
N THR A 209 12.95 -2.22 10.45
CA THR A 209 13.77 -1.10 10.02
C THR A 209 12.93 -0.03 9.35
N ILE A 210 13.46 1.19 9.27
CA ILE A 210 12.84 2.31 8.57
C ILE A 210 13.80 2.77 7.47
N LEU A 211 13.34 2.78 6.23
CA LEU A 211 14.08 3.31 5.10
C LEU A 211 13.87 4.81 4.97
N GLN A 212 14.93 5.55 4.67
CA GLN A 212 14.89 6.96 4.30
C GLN A 212 14.98 7.15 2.78
N SER A 213 15.25 6.08 2.05
CA SER A 213 15.31 6.01 0.59
C SER A 213 15.24 4.57 0.14
N PHE A 214 14.64 4.30 -1.03
CA PHE A 214 14.65 2.97 -1.64
C PHE A 214 16.06 2.42 -1.92
N HIS A 215 17.08 3.28 -2.03
CA HIS A 215 18.47 2.83 -2.16
C HIS A 215 18.99 2.01 -0.98
N GLN A 216 18.33 2.09 0.19
CA GLN A 216 18.68 1.31 1.38
C GLN A 216 18.03 -0.09 1.39
N LEU A 217 17.03 -0.33 0.54
CA LEU A 217 16.22 -1.57 0.61
C LEU A 217 17.07 -2.82 0.36
N GLU A 218 17.93 -2.84 -0.67
CA GLU A 218 18.80 -3.98 -0.95
C GLU A 218 19.64 -4.37 0.26
N GLY A 219 20.27 -3.40 0.92
CA GLY A 219 21.08 -3.61 2.12
C GLY A 219 20.28 -4.16 3.30
N SER A 220 19.05 -3.67 3.46
CA SER A 220 18.12 -4.16 4.49
C SER A 220 17.70 -5.61 4.22
N LEU A 221 17.37 -5.96 2.98
CA LEU A 221 17.02 -7.32 2.59
C LEU A 221 18.19 -8.29 2.77
N ARG A 222 19.42 -7.88 2.43
CA ARG A 222 20.62 -8.68 2.72
C ARG A 222 20.80 -8.96 4.20
N THR A 223 20.45 -8.00 5.05
CA THR A 223 20.52 -8.18 6.52
C THR A 223 19.45 -9.15 7.01
N ILE A 224 18.22 -9.04 6.51
CA ILE A 224 17.08 -9.89 6.91
C ILE A 224 17.25 -11.32 6.42
N TRP A 225 17.61 -11.53 5.16
CA TRP A 225 17.68 -12.86 4.55
C TRP A 225 19.09 -13.48 4.57
N GLY A 226 20.11 -12.72 5.01
CA GLY A 226 21.50 -13.19 5.09
C GLY A 226 22.21 -13.34 3.73
N LYS A 227 21.51 -13.11 2.64
CA LYS A 227 22.02 -13.14 1.26
C LYS A 227 21.01 -12.49 0.31
N LEU A 228 21.51 -11.95 -0.78
CA LEU A 228 20.82 -11.62 -2.03
C LEU A 228 21.73 -12.00 -3.17
#